data_0d52ffac0db1b8916a25f1c179b6ccf9
#
_entry.id   0d52ffac0db1b8916a25f1c179b6ccf9
#
_cell.length_a   1.000
_cell.length_b   1.000
_cell.length_c   1.000
_cell.angle_alpha   90.00
_cell.angle_beta   90.00
_cell.angle_gamma   90.00
#
_symmetry.space_group_name_H-M   'P 1'
#
loop_
_entity.id
_entity.type
_entity.pdbx_description
1 polymer ?
#
loop_
_entity_poly.entity_id
_entity_poly.type
_entity_poly.pdbx_seq_one_letter_code
_entity_poly.pdbx_strand_id
1 'polypeptide(L)'
;DTGLGSFEYDSSFLKNNWNLSPIKMPIEKANKRVFTFIELRDIKTFRGLPGLLADVLPDKYGNALINTWLARNGRASDSLNPVETLCFIGQRGMGALEFEPVTQKTPNKSSKIEINSLVEVAEKILAGRQDFSTALGPNEEKALLDILKIGTSAGDAR
;
A
#
# COMPACT_ATOMS: atom_id res chain seq x y z
N ASP A 1 -12.36 1.59 16.35
CA ASP A 1 -12.25 1.81 14.90
C ASP A 1 -13.66 2.00 14.32
N THR A 2 -13.90 3.14 13.65
CA THR A 2 -15.21 3.45 13.08
C THR A 2 -15.47 2.75 11.75
N GLY A 3 -14.45 2.13 11.16
CA GLY A 3 -14.48 1.55 9.81
C GLY A 3 -14.59 2.60 8.70
N LEU A 4 -14.35 3.87 9.02
CA LEU A 4 -14.41 4.97 8.06
C LEU A 4 -13.03 5.54 7.80
N GLY A 5 -12.68 5.67 6.52
CA GLY A 5 -11.51 6.42 6.07
C GLY A 5 -11.87 7.88 5.80
N SER A 6 -11.00 8.80 6.20
CA SER A 6 -11.10 10.21 5.87
C SER A 6 -9.86 10.65 5.11
N PHE A 7 -10.05 11.39 4.03
CA PHE A 7 -8.98 11.78 3.10
C PHE A 7 -9.08 13.25 2.75
N GLU A 8 -7.93 13.85 2.54
CA GLU A 8 -7.81 15.19 1.96
C GLU A 8 -6.73 15.19 0.88
N TYR A 9 -6.84 16.11 -0.06
CA TYR A 9 -5.78 16.33 -1.03
C TYR A 9 -4.65 17.14 -0.39
N ASP A 10 -3.42 16.78 -0.73
CA ASP A 10 -2.25 17.58 -0.36
C ASP A 10 -2.38 19.01 -0.92
N SER A 11 -1.94 19.98 -0.15
CA SER A 11 -2.07 21.39 -0.51
C SER A 11 -1.27 21.78 -1.76
N SER A 12 -0.15 21.06 -2.03
CA SER A 12 0.64 21.29 -3.24
C SER A 12 -0.06 20.72 -4.48
N PHE A 13 -0.74 19.59 -4.33
CA PHE A 13 -1.52 18.96 -5.39
C PHE A 13 -2.68 19.85 -5.83
N LEU A 14 -3.37 20.52 -4.89
CA LEU A 14 -4.48 21.41 -5.19
C LEU A 14 -4.11 22.55 -6.15
N LYS A 15 -2.83 22.96 -6.15
CA LYS A 15 -2.34 24.00 -7.07
C LYS A 15 -2.36 23.59 -8.54
N ASN A 16 -2.31 22.29 -8.82
CA ASN A 16 -2.33 21.76 -10.19
C ASN A 16 -3.72 21.78 -10.82
N ASN A 17 -4.76 21.94 -10.03
CA ASN A 17 -6.16 22.00 -10.46
C ASN A 17 -6.61 20.74 -11.26
N TRP A 18 -5.98 19.57 -10.99
CA TRP A 18 -6.32 18.32 -11.63
C TRP A 18 -7.45 17.62 -10.88
N ASN A 19 -8.53 17.32 -11.56
CA ASN A 19 -9.70 16.66 -10.97
C ASN A 19 -9.64 15.14 -11.19
N LEU A 20 -8.98 14.41 -10.29
CA LEU A 20 -8.77 12.96 -10.39
C LEU A 20 -10.04 12.15 -10.11
N SER A 21 -10.93 12.67 -9.26
CA SER A 21 -12.16 11.99 -8.86
C SER A 21 -13.33 12.96 -8.82
N PRO A 22 -13.84 13.39 -10.00
CA PRO A 22 -14.82 14.47 -10.10
C PRO A 22 -16.16 14.16 -9.41
N ILE A 23 -16.50 12.88 -9.26
CA ILE A 23 -17.77 12.45 -8.64
C ILE A 23 -17.62 12.35 -7.13
N LYS A 24 -16.60 11.65 -6.63
CA LYS A 24 -16.47 11.32 -5.21
C LYS A 24 -15.63 12.33 -4.43
N MET A 25 -14.56 12.87 -5.05
CA MET A 25 -13.63 13.81 -4.44
C MET A 25 -13.35 14.99 -5.39
N PRO A 26 -14.38 15.76 -5.78
CA PRO A 26 -14.19 16.87 -6.72
C PRO A 26 -13.25 17.94 -6.14
N ILE A 27 -12.29 18.39 -6.95
CA ILE A 27 -11.26 19.32 -6.52
C ILE A 27 -11.83 20.70 -6.10
N GLU A 28 -12.92 21.10 -6.71
CA GLU A 28 -13.61 22.36 -6.38
C GLU A 28 -14.11 22.38 -4.93
N LYS A 29 -14.36 21.20 -4.37
CA LYS A 29 -14.78 21.03 -2.97
C LYS A 29 -13.61 20.69 -2.04
N ALA A 30 -12.42 20.51 -2.57
CA ALA A 30 -11.25 20.03 -1.80
C ALA A 30 -10.62 21.13 -0.93
N ASN A 31 -10.78 22.41 -1.30
CA ASN A 31 -10.32 23.52 -0.49
C ASN A 31 -11.04 23.52 0.87
N LYS A 32 -10.37 23.05 1.92
CA LYS A 32 -10.86 22.94 3.30
C LYS A 32 -11.85 21.79 3.57
N ARG A 33 -11.88 20.75 2.75
CA ARG A 33 -12.78 19.63 2.95
C ARG A 33 -12.04 18.30 3.11
N VAL A 34 -12.33 17.66 4.22
CA VAL A 34 -12.02 16.24 4.42
C VAL A 34 -13.15 15.42 3.79
N PHE A 35 -12.79 14.48 2.93
CA PHE A 35 -13.73 13.54 2.31
C PHE A 35 -13.87 12.29 3.17
N THR A 36 -15.10 11.93 3.52
CA THR A 36 -15.43 10.72 4.27
C THR A 36 -16.59 10.02 3.57
N PHE A 37 -16.50 8.70 3.41
CA PHE A 37 -17.40 7.91 2.57
C PHE A 37 -18.21 6.94 3.42
N ILE A 38 -19.22 7.45 4.15
CA ILE A 38 -20.08 6.66 5.04
C ILE A 38 -20.84 5.59 4.25
N GLU A 39 -21.26 5.92 3.03
CA GLU A 39 -21.99 5.02 2.13
C GLU A 39 -21.16 3.83 1.63
N LEU A 40 -19.83 3.88 1.77
CA LEU A 40 -18.94 2.79 1.34
C LEU A 40 -18.55 1.85 2.48
N ARG A 41 -18.91 2.16 3.74
CA ARG A 41 -18.48 1.41 4.93
C ARG A 41 -18.67 -0.10 4.78
N ASP A 42 -19.85 -0.51 4.31
CA ASP A 42 -20.25 -1.91 4.27
C ASP A 42 -20.01 -2.56 2.91
N ILE A 43 -19.43 -1.83 1.97
CA ILE A 43 -19.12 -2.33 0.63
C ILE A 43 -17.79 -3.06 0.65
N LYS A 44 -17.84 -4.39 0.75
CA LYS A 44 -16.65 -5.26 0.83
C LYS A 44 -15.72 -5.13 -0.38
N THR A 45 -16.27 -4.97 -1.59
CA THR A 45 -15.50 -4.88 -2.83
C THR A 45 -14.48 -3.75 -2.80
N PHE A 46 -14.85 -2.61 -2.26
CA PHE A 46 -13.98 -1.44 -2.15
C PHE A 46 -13.36 -1.27 -0.76
N ARG A 47 -13.61 -2.22 0.14
CA ARG A 47 -13.06 -2.22 1.50
C ARG A 47 -13.30 -0.89 2.24
N GLY A 48 -14.44 -0.25 1.99
CA GLY A 48 -14.82 1.03 2.58
C GLY A 48 -14.17 2.27 1.96
N LEU A 49 -13.45 2.13 0.85
CA LEU A 49 -12.76 3.22 0.15
C LEU A 49 -13.48 3.61 -1.16
N PRO A 50 -13.36 4.84 -1.65
CA PRO A 50 -13.74 5.17 -3.02
C PRO A 50 -12.84 4.42 -4.02
N GLY A 51 -13.36 4.08 -5.20
CA GLY A 51 -12.68 3.25 -6.20
C GLY A 51 -11.25 3.72 -6.49
N LEU A 52 -11.04 5.02 -6.69
CA LEU A 52 -9.72 5.60 -6.93
C LEU A 52 -8.67 5.19 -5.87
N LEU A 53 -9.06 5.14 -4.60
CA LEU A 53 -8.17 4.76 -3.49
C LEU A 53 -8.12 3.24 -3.31
N ALA A 54 -9.23 2.55 -3.55
CA ALA A 54 -9.30 1.10 -3.45
C ALA A 54 -8.42 0.40 -4.51
N ASP A 55 -8.30 0.97 -5.70
CA ASP A 55 -7.48 0.44 -6.79
C ASP A 55 -5.97 0.46 -6.49
N VAL A 56 -5.55 1.28 -5.52
CA VAL A 56 -4.15 1.31 -5.08
C VAL A 56 -3.83 0.24 -4.03
N LEU A 57 -4.87 -0.37 -3.44
CA LEU A 57 -4.65 -1.43 -2.45
C LEU A 57 -3.94 -2.62 -3.09
N PRO A 58 -3.02 -3.26 -2.35
CA PRO A 58 -2.28 -4.40 -2.86
C PRO A 58 -3.20 -5.55 -3.26
N ASP A 59 -2.81 -6.24 -4.31
CA ASP A 59 -3.39 -7.51 -4.69
C ASP A 59 -3.04 -8.63 -3.70
N LYS A 60 -3.36 -9.87 -4.05
CA LYS A 60 -3.06 -11.04 -3.22
C LYS A 60 -1.56 -11.18 -2.94
N TYR A 61 -0.71 -10.91 -3.93
CA TYR A 61 0.74 -11.00 -3.78
C TYR A 61 1.28 -9.87 -2.90
N GLY A 62 0.89 -8.63 -3.16
CA GLY A 62 1.28 -7.48 -2.35
C GLY A 62 0.83 -7.61 -0.89
N ASN A 63 -0.36 -8.15 -0.63
CA ASN A 63 -0.82 -8.45 0.73
C ASN A 63 0.04 -9.52 1.41
N ALA A 64 0.47 -10.58 0.69
CA ALA A 64 1.37 -11.59 1.24
C ALA A 64 2.73 -11.00 1.64
N LEU A 65 3.26 -10.07 0.84
CA LEU A 65 4.49 -9.34 1.16
C LEU A 65 4.33 -8.51 2.44
N ILE A 66 3.25 -7.74 2.54
CA ILE A 66 2.96 -6.91 3.73
C ILE A 66 2.82 -7.80 4.96
N ASN A 67 2.08 -8.90 4.87
CA ASN A 67 1.87 -9.82 5.98
C ASN A 67 3.19 -10.47 6.45
N THR A 68 4.07 -10.84 5.51
CA THR A 68 5.41 -11.33 5.84
C THR A 68 6.21 -10.28 6.60
N TRP A 69 6.15 -9.04 6.16
CA TRP A 69 6.82 -7.94 6.84
C TRP A 69 6.23 -7.69 8.23
N LEU A 70 4.90 -7.70 8.38
CA LEU A 70 4.21 -7.53 9.66
C LEU A 70 4.60 -8.61 10.66
N ALA A 71 4.59 -9.88 10.23
CA ALA A 71 4.96 -11.01 11.07
C ALA A 71 6.40 -10.88 11.60
N ARG A 72 7.35 -10.43 10.76
CA ARG A 72 8.74 -10.19 11.18
C ARG A 72 8.88 -9.06 12.20
N ASN A 73 7.98 -8.08 12.15
CA ASN A 73 7.94 -6.99 13.11
C ASN A 73 7.02 -7.29 14.32
N GLY A 74 6.68 -8.57 14.54
CA GLY A 74 5.89 -9.02 15.67
C GLY A 74 4.42 -8.60 15.61
N ARG A 75 3.90 -8.24 14.43
CA ARG A 75 2.50 -7.88 14.21
C ARG A 75 1.73 -9.02 13.57
N ALA A 76 0.46 -9.15 13.93
CA ALA A 76 -0.40 -10.16 13.32
C ALA A 76 -0.59 -9.89 11.81
N SER A 77 -0.71 -10.96 11.03
CA SER A 77 -1.12 -10.89 9.63
C SER A 77 -2.47 -10.20 9.53
N ASP A 78 -2.70 -9.46 8.46
CA ASP A 78 -3.93 -8.71 8.20
C ASP A 78 -4.30 -7.68 9.31
N SER A 79 -3.32 -7.27 10.12
CA SER A 79 -3.54 -6.29 11.20
C SER A 79 -3.68 -4.86 10.72
N LEU A 80 -3.40 -4.57 9.45
CA LEU A 80 -3.58 -3.26 8.86
C LEU A 80 -5.01 -3.11 8.30
N ASN A 81 -5.70 -2.04 8.69
CA ASN A 81 -6.91 -1.64 8.00
C ASN A 81 -6.58 -1.02 6.62
N PRO A 82 -7.57 -0.81 5.73
CA PRO A 82 -7.31 -0.27 4.39
C PRO A 82 -6.59 1.08 4.37
N VAL A 83 -6.90 2.00 5.28
CA VAL A 83 -6.24 3.30 5.39
C VAL A 83 -4.79 3.14 5.84
N GLU A 84 -4.54 2.31 6.86
CA GLU A 84 -3.19 1.98 7.31
C GLU A 84 -2.39 1.31 6.21
N THR A 85 -3.02 0.48 5.38
CA THR A 85 -2.39 -0.15 4.21
C THR A 85 -1.95 0.91 3.19
N LEU A 86 -2.78 1.90 2.88
CA LEU A 86 -2.41 3.02 2.01
C LEU A 86 -1.23 3.82 2.61
N CYS A 87 -1.27 4.13 3.89
CA CYS A 87 -0.16 4.80 4.60
C CYS A 87 1.12 3.95 4.64
N PHE A 88 0.99 2.63 4.74
CA PHE A 88 2.12 1.71 4.65
C PHE A 88 2.74 1.70 3.25
N ILE A 89 1.91 1.72 2.21
CA ILE A 89 2.36 1.83 0.82
C ILE A 89 3.04 3.19 0.59
N GLY A 90 2.42 4.27 1.05
CA GLY A 90 2.96 5.63 0.92
C GLY A 90 3.21 6.01 -0.54
N GLN A 91 4.50 6.21 -0.89
CA GLN A 91 4.95 6.57 -2.24
C GLN A 91 5.23 5.37 -3.15
N ARG A 92 4.90 4.15 -2.73
CA ARG A 92 5.24 2.90 -3.43
C ARG A 92 4.03 2.26 -4.11
N GLY A 93 2.89 2.95 -4.08
CA GLY A 93 1.66 2.46 -4.70
C GLY A 93 1.77 2.33 -6.22
N MET A 94 0.92 1.49 -6.77
CA MET A 94 0.73 1.43 -8.21
C MET A 94 0.05 2.72 -8.69
N GLY A 95 0.56 3.30 -9.76
CA GLY A 95 0.03 4.53 -10.33
C GLY A 95 0.66 5.80 -9.77
N ALA A 96 -0.07 6.91 -9.86
CA ALA A 96 0.43 8.25 -9.56
C ALA A 96 -0.01 8.78 -8.18
N LEU A 97 -0.65 7.95 -7.36
CA LEU A 97 -1.12 8.36 -6.03
C LEU A 97 -0.06 8.07 -4.97
N GLU A 98 0.21 9.07 -4.16
CA GLU A 98 1.05 8.98 -2.98
C GLU A 98 0.20 9.26 -1.74
N PHE A 99 0.53 8.60 -0.63
CA PHE A 99 -0.24 8.70 0.61
C PHE A 99 0.62 9.17 1.77
N GLU A 100 0.10 10.10 2.54
CA GLU A 100 0.69 10.59 3.79
C GLU A 100 -0.33 10.47 4.94
N PRO A 101 0.13 10.25 6.18
CA PRO A 101 1.52 10.08 6.59
C PRO A 101 2.08 8.71 6.19
N VAL A 102 3.34 8.67 5.78
CA VAL A 102 4.02 7.39 5.48
C VAL A 102 4.41 6.71 6.80
N THR A 103 3.89 5.52 7.06
CA THR A 103 4.20 4.77 8.28
C THR A 103 5.56 4.08 8.24
N GLN A 104 6.11 3.87 7.04
CA GLN A 104 7.43 3.27 6.83
C GLN A 104 8.35 4.24 6.08
N LYS A 105 9.28 4.84 6.82
CA LYS A 105 10.38 5.60 6.22
C LYS A 105 11.38 4.64 5.59
N THR A 106 11.27 4.42 4.31
CA THR A 106 12.30 3.66 3.57
C THR A 106 13.52 4.55 3.41
N PRO A 107 14.75 4.05 3.71
CA PRO A 107 15.95 4.80 3.40
C PRO A 107 16.00 5.08 1.89
N ASN A 108 16.15 6.32 1.53
CA ASN A 108 16.14 6.82 0.13
C ASN A 108 17.47 6.49 -0.62
N LYS A 109 18.09 5.34 -0.31
CA LYS A 109 19.28 4.88 -1.01
C LYS A 109 18.88 3.89 -2.08
N SER A 110 19.10 4.27 -3.34
CA SER A 110 19.12 3.35 -4.47
C SER A 110 20.21 2.30 -4.21
N SER A 111 19.83 1.16 -3.65
CA SER A 111 20.72 0.02 -3.52
C SER A 111 20.64 -0.79 -4.81
N LYS A 112 21.77 -1.33 -5.29
CA LYS A 112 21.77 -2.34 -6.35
C LYS A 112 20.88 -3.49 -5.88
N ILE A 113 19.86 -3.77 -6.67
CA ILE A 113 18.90 -4.85 -6.40
C ILE A 113 19.55 -6.15 -6.91
N GLU A 114 19.74 -7.11 -6.02
CA GLU A 114 20.17 -8.45 -6.40
C GLU A 114 18.95 -9.25 -6.84
N ILE A 115 18.78 -9.37 -8.15
CA ILE A 115 17.61 -10.03 -8.77
C ILE A 115 17.43 -11.47 -8.25
N ASN A 116 18.51 -12.21 -8.05
CA ASN A 116 18.42 -13.60 -7.56
C ASN A 116 17.78 -13.68 -6.17
N SER A 117 18.16 -12.79 -5.25
CA SER A 117 17.55 -12.73 -3.91
C SER A 117 16.07 -12.35 -3.97
N LEU A 118 15.67 -11.50 -4.94
CA LEU A 118 14.27 -11.16 -5.16
C LEU A 118 13.46 -12.37 -5.62
N VAL A 119 13.99 -13.13 -6.58
CA VAL A 119 13.34 -14.34 -7.10
C VAL A 119 13.15 -15.38 -5.99
N GLU A 120 14.20 -15.66 -5.21
CA GLU A 120 14.12 -16.63 -4.10
C GLU A 120 13.06 -16.24 -3.07
N VAL A 121 13.00 -14.97 -2.69
CA VAL A 121 11.99 -14.49 -1.73
C VAL A 121 10.59 -14.55 -2.34
N ALA A 122 10.43 -14.17 -3.61
CA ALA A 122 9.15 -14.26 -4.31
C ALA A 122 8.64 -15.69 -4.42
N GLU A 123 9.50 -16.64 -4.78
CA GLU A 123 9.16 -18.08 -4.86
C GLU A 123 8.72 -18.64 -3.50
N LYS A 124 9.43 -18.30 -2.43
CA LYS A 124 9.09 -18.71 -1.07
C LYS A 124 7.73 -18.17 -0.62
N ILE A 125 7.41 -16.91 -0.96
CA ILE A 125 6.11 -16.28 -0.63
C ILE A 125 4.99 -16.96 -1.43
N LEU A 126 5.19 -17.18 -2.71
CA LEU A 126 4.19 -17.83 -3.58
C LEU A 126 3.95 -19.30 -3.20
N ALA A 127 4.96 -19.99 -2.67
CA ALA A 127 4.83 -21.37 -2.19
C ALA A 127 3.96 -21.50 -0.92
N GLY A 128 3.50 -20.40 -0.32
CA GLY A 128 2.56 -20.40 0.80
C GLY A 128 3.07 -21.05 2.09
N ARG A 129 4.39 -21.14 2.27
CA ARG A 129 4.98 -21.75 3.48
C ARG A 129 4.74 -20.85 4.69
N GLN A 130 3.90 -21.34 5.62
CA GLN A 130 3.54 -20.61 6.85
C GLN A 130 4.74 -20.34 7.79
N ASP A 131 5.85 -21.09 7.64
CA ASP A 131 7.06 -20.96 8.48
C ASP A 131 8.05 -19.89 7.98
N PHE A 132 7.61 -19.03 7.08
CA PHE A 132 8.46 -18.05 6.41
C PHE A 132 9.01 -16.96 7.35
N SER A 133 8.34 -16.68 8.47
CA SER A 133 8.71 -15.60 9.39
C SER A 133 10.04 -15.84 10.12
N THR A 134 10.51 -17.09 10.21
CA THR A 134 11.65 -17.47 11.04
C THR A 134 12.96 -17.72 10.27
N ALA A 135 12.92 -17.82 8.94
CA ALA A 135 14.01 -18.40 8.15
C ALA A 135 14.71 -17.43 7.18
N LEU A 136 14.40 -16.13 7.20
CA LEU A 136 15.05 -15.17 6.30
C LEU A 136 16.35 -14.63 6.88
N GLY A 137 17.44 -14.77 6.14
CA GLY A 137 18.73 -14.15 6.47
C GLY A 137 18.74 -12.62 6.21
N PRO A 138 19.82 -11.91 6.62
CA PRO A 138 19.93 -10.45 6.46
C PRO A 138 19.81 -9.96 5.00
N ASN A 139 20.28 -10.75 4.05
CA ASN A 139 20.18 -10.43 2.62
C ASN A 139 18.74 -10.57 2.09
N GLU A 140 17.99 -11.54 2.62
CA GLU A 140 16.58 -11.75 2.26
C GLU A 140 15.67 -10.67 2.86
N GLU A 141 16.03 -10.09 4.00
CA GLU A 141 15.33 -8.94 4.58
C GLU A 141 15.42 -7.72 3.67
N LYS A 142 16.63 -7.44 3.18
CA LYS A 142 16.84 -6.38 2.20
C LYS A 142 16.06 -6.66 0.92
N ALA A 143 16.09 -7.89 0.43
CA ALA A 143 15.33 -8.31 -0.74
C ALA A 143 13.82 -8.15 -0.54
N LEU A 144 13.27 -8.53 0.63
CA LEU A 144 11.87 -8.31 0.95
C LEU A 144 11.48 -6.82 0.92
N LEU A 145 12.32 -5.95 1.49
CA LEU A 145 12.10 -4.50 1.43
C LEU A 145 12.18 -3.96 0.00
N ASP A 146 13.08 -4.49 -0.81
CA ASP A 146 13.22 -4.11 -2.21
C ASP A 146 12.03 -4.63 -3.05
N ILE A 147 11.54 -5.84 -2.78
CA ILE A 147 10.31 -6.38 -3.37
C ILE A 147 9.10 -5.54 -2.96
N LEU A 148 8.99 -5.14 -1.70
CA LEU A 148 7.92 -4.23 -1.26
C LEU A 148 7.94 -2.89 -1.99
N LYS A 149 9.12 -2.40 -2.39
CA LYS A 149 9.25 -1.19 -3.20
C LYS A 149 8.79 -1.37 -4.65
N ILE A 150 8.97 -2.58 -5.20
CA ILE A 150 8.66 -2.89 -6.60
C ILE A 150 7.30 -3.54 -6.74
N GLY A 151 7.00 -4.49 -5.85
CA GLY A 151 5.89 -5.43 -5.99
C GLY A 151 4.51 -4.85 -5.72
N THR A 152 4.43 -3.70 -5.03
CA THR A 152 3.17 -2.95 -4.97
C THR A 152 2.83 -2.29 -6.31
N SER A 153 3.81 -2.25 -7.25
CA SER A 153 3.68 -1.63 -8.57
C SER A 153 3.43 -2.63 -9.71
N ALA A 154 3.55 -3.95 -9.49
CA ALA A 154 3.60 -4.95 -10.56
C ALA A 154 2.31 -5.78 -10.73
N GLY A 155 1.27 -5.52 -9.94
CA GLY A 155 0.13 -6.42 -9.77
C GLY A 155 -0.87 -6.50 -10.92
N ASP A 156 -0.79 -5.72 -11.98
CA ASP A 156 -1.85 -5.70 -13.00
C ASP A 156 -1.36 -5.46 -14.43
N ALA A 157 -0.33 -6.20 -14.84
CA ALA A 157 -0.08 -6.41 -16.27
C ALA A 157 -0.90 -7.62 -16.71
N ARG A 158 -2.18 -7.41 -17.00
CA ARG A 158 -3.04 -8.29 -17.80
C ARG A 158 -3.21 -7.71 -19.19
#